data_db00bf9440ed743c264839b6a0f6b966
#
_entry.id   db00bf9440ed743c264839b6a0f6b966
#
_cell.length_a   1.000
_cell.length_b   1.000
_cell.length_c   1.000
_cell.angle_alpha   90.00
_cell.angle_beta   90.00
_cell.angle_gamma   90.00
#
_symmetry.space_group_name_H-M   'P 1'
#
loop_
_entity.id
_entity.type
_entity.pdbx_description
1 polymer ?
#
loop_
_entity_poly.entity_id
_entity_poly.type
_entity_poly.pdbx_seq_one_letter_code
_entity_poly.pdbx_strand_id
1 'polypeptide(L)'
;ARIQGLKVNASINTFVGGYLCPYNLGHDGVLFRDESKKGWASVANLADGLTNTMDLLDDETDYGAKFFNPANDDVQNFVLQLLADLAKYDLDGIILDRCRYDDYGLESDFSDISKQKFEEYIGETVANFPADIMAPGTDEIPSDQPVYFKKWLEFRAKVIHDFIVKAREKVKS
;
A
#
# COMPACT_ATOMS: atom_id res chain seq x y z
N ALA A 1 -30.70 -1.62 11.63
CA ALA A 1 -30.39 -2.52 10.52
C ALA A 1 -30.63 -3.99 10.91
N ARG A 2 -30.02 -4.52 12.00
CA ARG A 2 -30.15 -5.93 12.41
C ARG A 2 -31.57 -6.34 12.81
N ILE A 3 -32.34 -5.46 13.46
CA ILE A 3 -33.76 -5.70 13.81
C ILE A 3 -34.60 -6.02 12.56
N GLN A 4 -34.14 -5.56 11.38
CA GLN A 4 -34.79 -5.79 10.08
C GLN A 4 -34.14 -6.95 9.29
N GLY A 5 -33.25 -7.74 9.91
CA GLY A 5 -32.54 -8.85 9.26
C GLY A 5 -31.42 -8.44 8.32
N LEU A 6 -30.98 -7.17 8.34
CA LEU A 6 -29.88 -6.69 7.52
C LEU A 6 -28.52 -7.03 8.16
N LYS A 7 -27.55 -7.40 7.34
CA LYS A 7 -26.16 -7.56 7.75
C LYS A 7 -25.46 -6.22 7.84
N VAL A 8 -24.59 -6.06 8.84
CA VAL A 8 -23.82 -4.84 9.08
C VAL A 8 -22.34 -5.16 8.88
N ASN A 9 -21.72 -4.55 7.87
CA ASN A 9 -20.30 -4.69 7.59
C ASN A 9 -19.60 -3.34 7.77
N ALA A 10 -18.37 -3.35 8.29
CA ALA A 10 -17.47 -2.20 8.25
C ALA A 10 -16.61 -2.28 6.99
N SER A 11 -16.36 -1.14 6.34
CA SER A 11 -15.38 -1.02 5.26
C SER A 11 -14.25 -0.10 5.71
N ILE A 12 -13.01 -0.50 5.47
CA ILE A 12 -11.82 0.32 5.73
C ILE A 12 -11.00 0.47 4.45
N ASN A 13 -10.39 1.62 4.25
CA ASN A 13 -9.34 1.83 3.27
C ASN A 13 -8.04 1.23 3.81
N THR A 14 -7.73 0.00 3.43
CA THR A 14 -6.71 -0.84 4.08
C THR A 14 -5.31 -0.22 4.03
N PHE A 15 -4.84 0.14 2.83
CA PHE A 15 -3.51 0.71 2.62
C PHE A 15 -3.53 2.17 2.18
N VAL A 16 -4.58 2.92 2.52
CA VAL A 16 -4.61 4.37 2.31
C VAL A 16 -4.20 5.08 3.59
N GLY A 17 -3.12 5.83 3.52
CA GLY A 17 -2.57 6.60 4.62
C GLY A 17 -3.10 8.02 4.74
N GLY A 18 -3.80 8.49 3.74
CA GLY A 18 -4.42 9.80 3.70
C GLY A 18 -4.81 10.26 2.30
N TYR A 19 -5.45 11.39 2.20
CA TYR A 19 -5.82 12.01 0.94
C TYR A 19 -6.12 13.50 1.14
N LEU A 20 -6.07 14.27 0.03
CA LEU A 20 -6.55 15.63 -0.01
C LEU A 20 -8.08 15.62 -0.11
N CYS A 21 -8.74 16.29 0.82
CA CYS A 21 -10.19 16.42 0.78
C CYS A 21 -10.62 17.53 -0.20
N PRO A 22 -11.47 17.23 -1.21
CA PRO A 22 -11.86 18.18 -2.25
C PRO A 22 -12.77 19.32 -1.75
N TYR A 23 -13.25 19.26 -0.52
CA TYR A 23 -14.19 20.24 0.05
C TYR A 23 -13.52 21.27 0.96
N ASN A 24 -12.27 21.64 0.70
CA ASN A 24 -11.46 22.56 1.51
C ASN A 24 -11.29 22.15 2.98
N LEU A 25 -11.38 20.85 3.26
CA LEU A 25 -11.12 20.30 4.58
C LEU A 25 -9.63 19.98 4.79
N GLY A 26 -8.79 20.28 3.78
CA GLY A 26 -7.36 20.03 3.80
C GLY A 26 -6.98 18.56 3.64
N HIS A 27 -5.71 18.29 3.84
CA HIS A 27 -5.16 16.94 3.83
C HIS A 27 -5.54 16.23 5.13
N ASP A 28 -5.93 14.97 5.06
CA ASP A 28 -6.23 14.15 6.23
C ASP A 28 -5.68 12.74 6.10
N GLY A 29 -5.48 12.11 7.25
CA GLY A 29 -4.93 10.77 7.39
C GLY A 29 -3.59 10.73 8.10
N VAL A 30 -3.12 9.53 8.43
CA VAL A 30 -1.91 9.31 9.23
C VAL A 30 -0.68 9.93 8.57
N LEU A 31 -0.53 9.81 7.25
CA LEU A 31 0.61 10.35 6.51
C LEU A 31 0.68 11.89 6.53
N PHE A 32 -0.45 12.58 6.73
CA PHE A 32 -0.50 14.04 6.79
C PHE A 32 -0.43 14.58 8.21
N ARG A 33 -0.90 13.80 9.19
CA ARG A 33 -0.96 14.22 10.60
C ARG A 33 0.31 13.94 11.38
N ASP A 34 1.10 12.98 10.93
CA ASP A 34 2.32 12.53 11.62
C ASP A 34 3.50 12.43 10.64
N GLU A 35 4.31 13.48 10.63
CA GLU A 35 5.49 13.58 9.76
C GLU A 35 6.48 12.42 9.99
N SER A 36 6.54 11.86 11.18
CA SER A 36 7.38 10.70 11.49
C SER A 36 6.98 9.45 10.70
N LYS A 37 5.78 9.44 10.12
CA LYS A 37 5.22 8.33 9.31
C LYS A 37 5.43 8.52 7.80
N LYS A 38 6.13 9.58 7.37
CA LYS A 38 6.44 9.76 5.94
C LYS A 38 7.09 8.53 5.30
N GLY A 39 7.95 7.83 6.03
CA GLY A 39 8.57 6.57 5.57
C GLY A 39 7.61 5.37 5.44
N TRP A 40 6.35 5.52 5.83
CA TRP A 40 5.30 4.53 5.60
C TRP A 40 4.64 4.65 4.23
N ALA A 41 4.80 5.79 3.57
CA ALA A 41 4.25 6.05 2.26
C ALA A 41 4.96 5.22 1.18
N SER A 42 4.25 4.97 0.11
CA SER A 42 4.78 4.34 -1.09
C SER A 42 5.85 5.20 -1.77
N VAL A 43 6.76 4.56 -2.48
CA VAL A 43 7.80 5.20 -3.29
C VAL A 43 7.59 4.84 -4.75
N ALA A 44 7.38 5.84 -5.60
CA ALA A 44 7.19 5.66 -7.03
C ALA A 44 8.52 5.71 -7.79
N ASN A 45 8.63 4.86 -8.83
CA ASN A 45 9.77 4.81 -9.76
C ASN A 45 9.46 5.66 -10.99
N LEU A 46 9.56 6.98 -10.84
CA LEU A 46 9.22 7.95 -11.87
C LEU A 46 10.40 8.23 -12.82
N ALA A 47 10.14 8.93 -13.92
CA ALA A 47 11.16 9.28 -14.90
C ALA A 47 12.37 10.06 -14.29
N ASP A 48 12.10 10.87 -13.26
CA ASP A 48 13.12 11.65 -12.55
C ASP A 48 13.76 10.90 -11.36
N GLY A 49 13.37 9.63 -11.14
CA GLY A 49 13.91 8.75 -10.11
C GLY A 49 12.91 8.32 -9.05
N LEU A 50 13.42 7.65 -8.01
CA LEU A 50 12.60 7.16 -6.90
C LEU A 50 12.10 8.33 -6.05
N THR A 51 10.79 8.48 -5.96
CA THR A 51 10.15 9.60 -5.27
C THR A 51 9.12 9.11 -4.27
N ASN A 52 9.24 9.55 -3.01
CA ASN A 52 8.20 9.29 -2.01
C ASN A 52 6.90 9.99 -2.43
N THR A 53 5.80 9.28 -2.45
CA THR A 53 4.51 9.81 -2.95
C THR A 53 3.99 10.99 -2.13
N MET A 54 4.46 11.16 -0.88
CA MET A 54 4.16 12.34 -0.08
C MET A 54 4.87 13.61 -0.59
N ASP A 55 5.93 13.49 -1.39
CA ASP A 55 6.61 14.62 -2.03
C ASP A 55 5.95 15.04 -3.36
N LEU A 56 4.95 14.29 -3.82
CA LEU A 56 4.16 14.55 -5.03
C LEU A 56 2.83 15.26 -4.70
N LEU A 57 2.83 16.18 -3.77
CA LEU A 57 1.66 17.00 -3.40
C LEU A 57 1.60 18.23 -4.30
N ASP A 58 1.23 18.04 -5.55
CA ASP A 58 1.57 19.00 -6.58
C ASP A 58 0.57 20.11 -6.80
N ASP A 59 -0.69 19.96 -6.46
CA ASP A 59 -1.63 21.06 -6.55
C ASP A 59 -2.91 20.83 -5.73
N GLU A 60 -3.71 21.90 -5.63
CA GLU A 60 -5.01 21.91 -4.97
C GLU A 60 -6.04 21.00 -5.68
N THR A 61 -5.71 20.43 -6.83
CA THR A 61 -6.56 19.56 -7.64
C THR A 61 -6.21 18.08 -7.53
N ASP A 62 -5.09 17.72 -6.91
CA ASP A 62 -4.73 16.33 -6.65
C ASP A 62 -5.55 15.76 -5.49
N TYR A 63 -6.71 15.24 -5.83
CA TYR A 63 -7.58 14.50 -4.91
C TYR A 63 -7.14 13.05 -4.70
N GLY A 64 -5.92 12.72 -5.10
CA GLY A 64 -5.37 11.38 -5.03
C GLY A 64 -5.20 10.88 -3.58
N ALA A 65 -5.46 9.61 -3.40
CA ALA A 65 -5.14 8.95 -2.14
C ALA A 65 -3.64 8.74 -2.04
N LYS A 66 -3.06 9.03 -0.87
CA LYS A 66 -1.68 8.67 -0.55
C LYS A 66 -1.69 7.31 0.14
N PHE A 67 -1.00 6.35 -0.49
CA PHE A 67 -0.99 4.97 -0.03
C PHE A 67 0.20 4.70 0.89
N PHE A 68 -0.02 3.80 1.83
CA PHE A 68 1.05 3.14 2.56
C PHE A 68 1.77 2.12 1.66
N ASN A 69 3.04 1.85 1.98
CA ASN A 69 3.74 0.69 1.45
C ASN A 69 3.21 -0.60 2.11
N PRO A 70 2.55 -1.51 1.37
CA PRO A 70 2.03 -2.75 1.92
C PRO A 70 3.12 -3.71 2.44
N ALA A 71 4.37 -3.57 1.96
CA ALA A 71 5.48 -4.40 2.40
C ALA A 71 6.08 -3.94 3.74
N ASN A 72 5.74 -2.76 4.24
CA ASN A 72 6.22 -2.25 5.51
C ASN A 72 5.53 -2.95 6.70
N ASP A 73 6.30 -3.60 7.57
CA ASP A 73 5.76 -4.33 8.72
C ASP A 73 5.07 -3.42 9.74
N ASP A 74 5.56 -2.20 9.94
CA ASP A 74 4.90 -1.23 10.83
C ASP A 74 3.53 -0.83 10.31
N VAL A 75 3.41 -0.64 8.98
CA VAL A 75 2.13 -0.40 8.31
C VAL A 75 1.19 -1.59 8.50
N GLN A 76 1.67 -2.81 8.23
CA GLN A 76 0.85 -4.01 8.41
C GLN A 76 0.36 -4.13 9.86
N ASN A 77 1.25 -3.93 10.85
CA ASN A 77 0.92 -3.99 12.26
C ASN A 77 -0.11 -2.92 12.65
N PHE A 78 0.04 -1.70 12.15
CA PHE A 78 -0.92 -0.62 12.36
C PHE A 78 -2.32 -1.00 11.83
N VAL A 79 -2.41 -1.49 10.60
CA VAL A 79 -3.70 -1.89 10.00
C VAL A 79 -4.28 -3.11 10.71
N LEU A 80 -3.46 -4.10 11.08
CA LEU A 80 -3.91 -5.25 11.87
C LEU A 80 -4.47 -4.86 13.23
N GLN A 81 -3.92 -3.82 13.87
CA GLN A 81 -4.46 -3.31 15.12
C GLN A 81 -5.83 -2.63 14.92
N LEU A 82 -6.00 -1.84 13.84
CA LEU A 82 -7.32 -1.30 13.48
C LEU A 82 -8.36 -2.38 13.25
N LEU A 83 -7.98 -3.47 12.57
CA LEU A 83 -8.87 -4.62 12.36
C LEU A 83 -9.25 -5.31 13.66
N ALA A 84 -8.28 -5.47 14.58
CA ALA A 84 -8.56 -6.03 15.91
C ALA A 84 -9.52 -5.15 16.73
N ASP A 85 -9.41 -3.82 16.59
CA ASP A 85 -10.32 -2.90 17.26
C ASP A 85 -11.72 -2.93 16.65
N LEU A 86 -11.82 -3.02 15.32
CA LEU A 86 -13.11 -3.20 14.63
C LEU A 86 -13.78 -4.53 14.98
N ALA A 87 -13.01 -5.60 15.15
CA ALA A 87 -13.54 -6.93 15.51
C ALA A 87 -14.22 -6.98 16.88
N LYS A 88 -14.01 -5.98 17.75
CA LYS A 88 -14.69 -5.85 19.05
C LYS A 88 -16.15 -5.41 18.91
N TYR A 89 -16.54 -4.88 17.76
CA TYR A 89 -17.91 -4.46 17.51
C TYR A 89 -18.74 -5.63 16.94
N ASP A 90 -20.05 -5.58 17.16
CA ASP A 90 -21.00 -6.55 16.62
C ASP A 90 -21.21 -6.35 15.11
N LEU A 91 -20.25 -6.79 14.30
CA LEU A 91 -20.25 -6.74 12.84
C LEU A 91 -20.44 -8.12 12.23
N ASP A 92 -21.09 -8.18 11.08
CA ASP A 92 -21.23 -9.41 10.29
C ASP A 92 -19.99 -9.67 9.41
N GLY A 93 -19.20 -8.62 9.13
CA GLY A 93 -17.96 -8.73 8.36
C GLY A 93 -17.20 -7.41 8.27
N ILE A 94 -15.96 -7.51 7.79
CA ILE A 94 -15.10 -6.38 7.48
C ILE A 94 -14.69 -6.46 6.01
N ILE A 95 -14.83 -5.34 5.29
CA ILE A 95 -14.44 -5.19 3.89
C ILE A 95 -13.10 -4.48 3.87
N LEU A 96 -12.09 -5.12 3.29
CA LEU A 96 -10.77 -4.55 3.07
C LEU A 96 -10.77 -3.83 1.71
N ASP A 97 -11.25 -2.59 1.69
CA ASP A 97 -11.17 -1.75 0.50
C ASP A 97 -9.72 -1.28 0.29
N ARG A 98 -9.31 -1.07 -0.96
CA ARG A 98 -7.94 -0.66 -1.33
C ARG A 98 -6.84 -1.48 -0.64
N CYS A 99 -7.07 -2.79 -0.50
CA CYS A 99 -6.07 -3.76 -0.02
C CYS A 99 -5.12 -4.12 -1.18
N ARG A 100 -4.36 -3.15 -1.64
CA ARG A 100 -3.50 -3.21 -2.83
C ARG A 100 -2.39 -2.17 -2.77
N TYR A 101 -1.45 -2.24 -3.70
CA TYR A 101 -0.51 -1.16 -3.97
C TYR A 101 -1.24 0.09 -4.49
N ASP A 102 -0.54 1.22 -4.55
CA ASP A 102 -1.10 2.51 -4.88
C ASP A 102 -1.53 2.66 -6.36
N ASP A 103 -2.01 3.85 -6.69
CA ASP A 103 -2.53 4.16 -8.02
C ASP A 103 -1.43 4.40 -9.07
N TYR A 104 -0.14 4.44 -8.67
CA TYR A 104 1.00 4.39 -9.59
C TYR A 104 1.22 3.00 -10.21
N GLY A 105 0.45 2.01 -9.81
CA GLY A 105 0.40 0.70 -10.47
C GLY A 105 1.73 -0.05 -10.44
N LEU A 106 2.35 -0.21 -11.62
CA LEU A 106 3.63 -0.92 -11.76
C LEU A 106 4.82 -0.07 -11.31
N GLU A 107 4.69 1.27 -11.28
CA GLU A 107 5.72 2.19 -10.81
C GLU A 107 5.89 2.20 -9.28
N SER A 108 5.10 1.45 -8.52
CA SER A 108 5.21 1.39 -7.05
C SER A 108 5.15 -0.05 -6.51
N ASP A 109 5.61 -0.35 -5.30
CA ASP A 109 6.44 0.48 -4.41
C ASP A 109 7.91 0.07 -4.56
N PHE A 110 8.78 1.05 -4.76
CA PHE A 110 10.23 0.84 -4.92
C PHE A 110 11.03 1.44 -3.76
N SER A 111 10.48 1.40 -2.54
CA SER A 111 11.20 1.81 -1.33
C SER A 111 12.34 0.85 -0.97
N ASP A 112 13.26 1.32 -0.12
CA ASP A 112 14.33 0.48 0.43
C ASP A 112 13.78 -0.74 1.20
N ILE A 113 12.64 -0.59 1.88
CA ILE A 113 11.97 -1.70 2.57
C ILE A 113 11.52 -2.76 1.57
N SER A 114 10.88 -2.35 0.47
CA SER A 114 10.44 -3.28 -0.58
C SER A 114 11.62 -3.93 -1.28
N LYS A 115 12.70 -3.18 -1.53
CA LYS A 115 13.95 -3.73 -2.06
C LYS A 115 14.50 -4.82 -1.15
N GLN A 116 14.72 -4.52 0.13
CA GLN A 116 15.26 -5.48 1.09
C GLN A 116 14.41 -6.75 1.15
N LYS A 117 13.10 -6.63 1.31
CA LYS A 117 12.20 -7.79 1.38
C LYS A 117 12.13 -8.59 0.09
N PHE A 118 12.29 -7.92 -1.04
CA PHE A 118 12.36 -8.60 -2.32
C PHE A 118 13.67 -9.40 -2.46
N GLU A 119 14.81 -8.83 -2.08
CA GLU A 119 16.11 -9.52 -2.05
C GLU A 119 16.08 -10.74 -1.11
N GLU A 120 15.43 -10.60 0.05
CA GLU A 120 15.19 -11.74 0.95
C GLU A 120 14.28 -12.81 0.30
N TYR A 121 13.26 -12.40 -0.44
CA TYR A 121 12.33 -13.30 -1.13
C TYR A 121 13.02 -14.11 -2.24
N ILE A 122 13.90 -13.47 -3.03
CA ILE A 122 14.61 -14.14 -4.13
C ILE A 122 15.91 -14.82 -3.68
N GLY A 123 16.44 -14.50 -2.48
CA GLY A 123 17.66 -15.03 -1.93
C GLY A 123 18.94 -14.46 -2.56
N GLU A 124 18.87 -13.34 -3.24
CA GLU A 124 19.99 -12.67 -3.91
C GLU A 124 19.85 -11.15 -3.93
N THR A 125 20.95 -10.42 -4.14
CA THR A 125 20.95 -8.96 -4.21
C THR A 125 20.66 -8.48 -5.64
N VAL A 126 19.81 -7.45 -5.77
CA VAL A 126 19.53 -6.79 -7.05
C VAL A 126 20.60 -5.73 -7.31
N ALA A 127 21.47 -5.99 -8.28
CA ALA A 127 22.65 -5.17 -8.54
C ALA A 127 22.30 -3.74 -9.02
N ASN A 128 21.31 -3.62 -9.90
CA ASN A 128 20.88 -2.33 -10.47
C ASN A 128 19.39 -2.09 -10.12
N PHE A 129 19.11 -1.85 -8.84
CA PHE A 129 17.76 -1.49 -8.41
C PHE A 129 17.46 -0.01 -8.74
N PRO A 130 16.31 0.34 -9.33
CA PRO A 130 15.19 -0.52 -9.73
C PRO A 130 15.27 -1.06 -11.16
N ALA A 131 16.30 -0.71 -11.95
CA ALA A 131 16.38 -0.98 -13.40
C ALA A 131 16.29 -2.47 -13.77
N ASP A 132 16.86 -3.36 -12.93
CA ASP A 132 16.76 -4.82 -13.14
C ASP A 132 15.34 -5.37 -12.90
N ILE A 133 14.44 -4.52 -12.39
CA ILE A 133 13.03 -4.84 -12.14
C ILE A 133 12.14 -4.13 -13.17
N MET A 134 12.29 -2.80 -13.29
CA MET A 134 11.46 -1.97 -14.16
C MET A 134 12.12 -0.64 -14.49
N ALA A 135 12.02 -0.22 -15.74
CA ALA A 135 12.50 1.08 -16.16
C ALA A 135 11.70 2.21 -15.48
N PRO A 136 12.34 3.35 -15.13
CA PRO A 136 11.67 4.48 -14.52
C PRO A 136 10.60 5.09 -15.42
N GLY A 137 9.51 5.60 -14.82
CA GLY A 137 8.44 6.30 -15.53
C GLY A 137 7.69 5.42 -16.53
N THR A 138 7.55 4.13 -16.25
CA THR A 138 6.85 3.17 -17.10
C THR A 138 5.79 2.44 -16.31
N ASP A 139 4.53 2.62 -16.66
CA ASP A 139 3.38 1.93 -16.08
C ASP A 139 2.88 0.75 -16.93
N GLU A 140 3.47 0.56 -18.11
CA GLU A 140 3.14 -0.53 -19.03
C GLU A 140 4.02 -1.75 -18.80
N ILE A 141 3.47 -2.94 -19.10
CA ILE A 141 4.24 -4.18 -19.08
C ILE A 141 5.31 -4.11 -20.19
N PRO A 142 6.62 -4.14 -19.84
CA PRO A 142 7.67 -4.06 -20.83
C PRO A 142 7.61 -5.22 -21.80
N SER A 143 7.80 -4.95 -23.09
CA SER A 143 7.93 -5.98 -24.13
C SER A 143 9.21 -6.81 -23.92
N ASP A 144 10.28 -6.15 -23.50
CA ASP A 144 11.54 -6.79 -23.09
C ASP A 144 11.64 -6.68 -21.57
N GLN A 145 11.24 -7.76 -20.88
CA GLN A 145 11.10 -7.75 -19.43
C GLN A 145 12.47 -7.85 -18.75
N PRO A 146 12.79 -6.92 -17.81
CA PRO A 146 13.98 -7.03 -16.99
C PRO A 146 14.02 -8.35 -16.19
N VAL A 147 15.22 -8.76 -15.79
CA VAL A 147 15.50 -10.09 -15.23
C VAL A 147 14.62 -10.44 -14.02
N TYR A 148 14.27 -9.46 -13.21
CA TYR A 148 13.46 -9.68 -11.99
C TYR A 148 12.00 -9.25 -12.11
N PHE A 149 11.54 -8.74 -13.26
CA PHE A 149 10.19 -8.20 -13.41
C PHE A 149 9.09 -9.17 -12.94
N LYS A 150 9.11 -10.42 -13.42
CA LYS A 150 8.11 -11.44 -13.02
C LYS A 150 8.17 -11.78 -11.54
N LYS A 151 9.37 -11.97 -11.00
CA LYS A 151 9.56 -12.27 -9.57
C LYS A 151 9.10 -11.10 -8.68
N TRP A 152 9.27 -9.86 -9.16
CA TRP A 152 8.75 -8.69 -8.46
C TRP A 152 7.22 -8.69 -8.38
N LEU A 153 6.52 -9.02 -9.46
CA LEU A 153 5.06 -9.14 -9.44
C LEU A 153 4.59 -10.26 -8.51
N GLU A 154 5.26 -11.41 -8.53
CA GLU A 154 4.99 -12.52 -7.60
C GLU A 154 5.20 -12.12 -6.14
N PHE A 155 6.29 -11.42 -5.84
CA PHE A 155 6.58 -10.88 -4.51
C PHE A 155 5.49 -9.91 -4.05
N ARG A 156 5.10 -8.94 -4.88
CA ARG A 156 4.03 -7.99 -4.55
C ARG A 156 2.71 -8.70 -4.27
N ALA A 157 2.35 -9.67 -5.10
CA ALA A 157 1.15 -10.48 -4.90
C ALA A 157 1.22 -11.26 -3.58
N LYS A 158 2.39 -11.84 -3.25
CA LYS A 158 2.62 -12.54 -1.98
C LYS A 158 2.47 -11.62 -0.77
N VAL A 159 2.99 -10.40 -0.82
CA VAL A 159 2.85 -9.42 0.27
C VAL A 159 1.38 -9.17 0.60
N ILE A 160 0.54 -8.93 -0.40
CA ILE A 160 -0.91 -8.71 -0.21
C ILE A 160 -1.59 -9.99 0.29
N HIS A 161 -1.28 -11.14 -0.32
CA HIS A 161 -1.84 -12.43 0.10
C HIS A 161 -1.54 -12.71 1.59
N ASP A 162 -0.29 -12.60 2.00
CA ASP A 162 0.14 -12.91 3.37
C ASP A 162 -0.48 -11.93 4.38
N PHE A 163 -0.63 -10.66 4.01
CA PHE A 163 -1.36 -9.69 4.82
C PHE A 163 -2.83 -10.09 5.00
N ILE A 164 -3.53 -10.51 3.93
CA ILE A 164 -4.94 -10.94 4.03
C ILE A 164 -5.08 -12.15 4.94
N VAL A 165 -4.13 -13.09 4.90
CA VAL A 165 -4.12 -14.24 5.82
C VAL A 165 -4.00 -13.77 7.27
N LYS A 166 -3.03 -12.91 7.58
CA LYS A 166 -2.84 -12.30 8.91
C LYS A 166 -4.09 -11.53 9.37
N ALA A 167 -4.68 -10.73 8.48
CA ALA A 167 -5.89 -9.96 8.77
C ALA A 167 -7.07 -10.86 9.13
N ARG A 168 -7.27 -11.96 8.39
CA ARG A 168 -8.30 -12.95 8.68
C ARG A 168 -8.12 -13.61 10.05
N GLU A 169 -6.90 -14.00 10.39
CA GLU A 169 -6.57 -14.56 11.69
C GLU A 169 -6.82 -13.56 12.81
N LYS A 170 -6.42 -12.32 12.61
CA LYS A 170 -6.57 -11.25 13.60
C LYS A 170 -8.02 -10.90 13.91
N VAL A 171 -8.90 -10.95 12.90
CA VAL A 171 -10.34 -10.66 13.08
C VAL A 171 -11.08 -11.83 13.71
N LYS A 172 -10.59 -13.06 13.59
CA LYS A 172 -11.23 -14.26 14.13
C LYS A 172 -10.79 -14.62 15.55
N SER A 173 -9.69 -14.02 16.02
CA SER A 173 -9.17 -14.23 17.38
C SER A 173 -9.95 -13.41 18.41
#